data_3631cbed53e9a11b7eebc4707696f69d
#
_entry.id   3631cbed53e9a11b7eebc4707696f69d
#
_cell.length_a   1.000
_cell.length_b   1.000
_cell.length_c   1.000
_cell.angle_alpha   90.00
_cell.angle_beta   90.00
_cell.angle_gamma   90.00
#
_symmetry.space_group_name_H-M   'P 1'
#
loop_
_entity.id
_entity.type
_entity.pdbx_description
1 polymer ?
#
loop_
_entity_poly.entity_id
_entity_poly.type
_entity_poly.pdbx_seq_one_letter_code
_entity_poly.pdbx_strand_id
1 'polypeptide(L)' 'MTEPSAQNRSQVLAAKRWLDDEAGMERASLSPVEYVAYRMKISPADAEALVAAVYALDENPE' A
#
# COMPACT_ATOMS: atom_id res chain seq x y z
N MET A 1 -21.95 -0.70 7.23
CA MET A 1 -21.33 -0.89 7.00
C MET A 1 -20.70 -0.42 6.19
N THR A 2 -20.18 -0.12 6.02
CA THR A 2 -19.51 0.44 5.38
C THR A 2 -18.79 -0.16 4.52
N GLU A 3 -18.74 0.00 3.64
CA GLU A 3 -18.14 -0.53 2.80
C GLU A 3 -17.26 0.29 2.27
N PRO A 4 -16.49 0.56 2.55
CA PRO A 4 -15.52 1.43 2.10
C PRO A 4 -14.84 0.95 0.89
N SER A 5 -15.51 0.30 0.06
CA SER A 5 -14.81 -0.19 -1.08
C SER A 5 -14.17 0.92 -1.88
N ALA A 6 -14.82 2.07 -1.98
CA ALA A 6 -14.24 3.17 -2.71
C ALA A 6 -13.04 3.71 -1.99
N GLN A 7 -13.13 3.82 -0.67
CA GLN A 7 -12.02 4.26 0.08
C GLN A 7 -10.87 3.32 -0.01
N ASN A 8 -11.18 2.03 0.06
CA ASN A 8 -10.15 1.03 -0.03
C ASN A 8 -9.43 1.07 -1.35
N ARG A 9 -10.19 1.30 -2.42
CA ARG A 9 -9.58 1.38 -3.72
C ARG A 9 -8.61 2.55 -3.79
N SER A 10 -9.02 3.67 -3.28
CA SER A 10 -8.18 4.85 -3.26
C SER A 10 -6.90 4.58 -2.49
N GLN A 11 -7.03 3.94 -1.35
CA GLN A 11 -5.88 3.64 -0.53
C GLN A 11 -4.97 2.63 -1.21
N VAL A 12 -5.56 1.65 -1.88
CA VAL A 12 -4.76 0.65 -2.57
C VAL A 12 -3.95 1.30 -3.68
N LEU A 13 -4.56 2.22 -4.41
CA LEU A 13 -3.84 2.91 -5.48
C LEU A 13 -2.73 3.78 -4.92
N ALA A 14 -2.98 4.41 -3.79
CA ALA A 14 -1.96 5.22 -3.15
C ALA A 14 -0.81 4.35 -2.69
N ALA A 15 -1.13 3.19 -2.11
CA ALA A 15 -0.11 2.27 -1.66
C ALA A 15 0.73 1.79 -2.84
N LYS A 16 0.09 1.55 -3.96
CA LYS A 16 0.81 1.11 -5.13
C LYS A 16 1.83 2.16 -5.57
N ARG A 17 1.47 3.42 -5.48
CA ARG A 17 2.38 4.48 -5.84
C ARG A 17 3.62 4.45 -4.97
N TRP A 18 3.43 4.27 -3.67
CA TRP A 18 4.58 4.23 -2.77
C TRP A 18 5.40 2.97 -2.98
N LEU A 19 4.75 1.87 -3.33
CA LEU A 19 5.48 0.64 -3.59
C LEU A 19 6.34 0.76 -4.85
N ASP A 20 5.94 1.62 -5.77
CA ASP A 20 6.72 1.84 -6.97
C ASP A 20 7.91 2.76 -6.71
N ASP A 21 7.96 3.40 -5.57
CA ASP A 21 9.02 4.33 -5.24
C ASP A 21 10.16 3.59 -4.57
N GLU A 22 10.83 2.75 -5.32
CA GLU A 22 11.89 1.93 -4.77
C GLU A 22 13.05 2.77 -4.24
N ALA A 23 13.33 3.86 -4.91
CA ALA A 23 14.41 4.72 -4.47
C ALA A 23 14.11 5.32 -3.10
N GLY A 24 12.85 5.68 -2.88
CA GLY A 24 12.45 6.22 -1.60
C GLY A 24 12.56 5.20 -0.49
N MET A 25 12.14 3.97 -0.79
CA MET A 25 12.23 2.89 0.19
C MET A 25 13.68 2.64 0.58
N GLU A 26 14.54 2.60 -0.42
CA GLU A 26 15.94 2.36 -0.17
C GLU A 26 16.57 3.47 0.65
N ARG A 27 16.22 4.70 0.32
CA ARG A 27 16.75 5.84 1.03
C ARG A 27 16.28 5.84 2.48
N ALA A 28 15.06 5.41 2.72
CA ALA A 28 14.52 5.37 4.07
C ALA A 28 14.92 4.10 4.81
N SER A 29 15.48 3.12 4.11
CA SER A 29 15.83 1.84 4.70
C SER A 29 14.62 1.14 5.30
N LEU A 30 13.52 1.21 4.60
CA LEU A 30 12.29 0.59 5.06
C LEU A 30 11.85 -0.49 4.10
N SER A 31 11.20 -1.52 4.64
CA SER A 31 10.63 -2.54 3.79
C SER A 31 9.38 -1.97 3.12
N PRO A 32 8.83 -2.64 2.10
CA PRO A 32 7.65 -2.11 1.43
C PRO A 32 6.49 -1.83 2.37
N VAL A 33 6.21 -2.76 3.27
CA VAL A 33 5.11 -2.56 4.21
C VAL A 33 5.41 -1.38 5.12
N GLU A 34 6.63 -1.31 5.62
CA GLU A 34 7.01 -0.22 6.50
C GLU A 34 6.96 1.11 5.79
N TYR A 35 7.40 1.13 4.55
CA TYR A 35 7.40 2.37 3.80
C TYR A 35 5.97 2.87 3.57
N VAL A 36 5.08 1.97 3.20
CA VAL A 36 3.69 2.34 2.99
C VAL A 36 3.09 2.88 4.29
N ALA A 37 3.36 2.19 5.40
CA ALA A 37 2.83 2.64 6.68
C ALA A 37 3.33 4.03 7.02
N TYR A 38 4.60 4.27 6.78
CA TYR A 38 5.21 5.55 7.08
C TYR A 38 4.64 6.66 6.19
N ARG A 39 4.57 6.41 4.89
CA ARG A 39 4.12 7.44 3.97
C ARG A 39 2.64 7.73 4.09
N MET A 40 1.84 6.72 4.36
CA MET A 40 0.41 6.91 4.47
C MET A 40 -0.04 7.19 5.89
N LYS A 41 0.89 7.10 6.84
CA LYS A 41 0.59 7.37 8.25
C LYS A 41 -0.51 6.45 8.76
N ILE A 42 -0.34 5.18 8.50
CA ILE A 42 -1.27 4.17 8.98
C ILE A 42 -0.48 3.13 9.75
N SER A 43 -1.20 2.25 10.43
CA SER A 43 -0.54 1.24 11.22
C SER A 43 0.09 0.19 10.31
N PRO A 44 1.09 -0.53 10.80
CA PRO A 44 1.70 -1.59 9.99
C PRO A 44 0.70 -2.65 9.58
N ALA A 45 -0.27 -2.95 10.43
CA ALA A 45 -1.28 -3.94 10.08
C ALA A 45 -2.10 -3.48 8.89
N ASP A 46 -2.48 -2.20 8.89
CA ASP A 46 -3.24 -1.65 7.78
C ASP A 46 -2.38 -1.62 6.52
N ALA A 47 -1.11 -1.27 6.67
CA ALA A 47 -0.22 -1.23 5.53
C ALA A 47 -0.05 -2.62 4.93
N GLU A 48 0.03 -3.62 5.78
CA GLU A 48 0.17 -4.98 5.30
C GLU A 48 -1.02 -5.39 4.46
N ALA A 49 -2.20 -5.04 4.92
CA ALA A 49 -3.41 -5.36 4.17
C ALA A 49 -3.42 -4.64 2.83
N LEU A 50 -2.98 -3.39 2.81
CA LEU A 50 -2.95 -2.64 1.56
C LEU A 50 -1.93 -3.21 0.59
N VAL A 51 -0.77 -3.58 1.09
CA VAL A 51 0.25 -4.14 0.24
C VAL A 51 -0.24 -5.47 -0.37
N ALA A 52 -0.91 -6.27 0.43
CA ALA A 52 -1.46 -7.51 -0.08
C ALA A 52 -2.49 -7.24 -1.17
N ALA A 53 -3.29 -6.21 -0.99
CA ALA A 53 -4.29 -5.86 -1.99
C ALA A 53 -3.63 -5.40 -3.28
N VAL A 54 -2.52 -4.69 -3.18
CA VAL A 54 -1.82 -4.24 -4.37
C VAL A 54 -1.29 -5.44 -5.15
N TYR A 55 -0.73 -6.42 -4.44
CA TYR A 55 -0.23 -7.62 -5.12
C TYR A 55 -1.37 -8.39 -5.76
N ALA A 56 -2.52 -8.40 -5.11
CA ALA A 56 -3.67 -9.09 -5.70
C ALA A 56 -4.11 -8.42 -6.99
N LEU A 57 -3.99 -7.10 -7.07
CA LEU A 57 -4.31 -6.40 -8.29
C LEU A 57 -3.41 -6.86 -9.42
N ASP A 58 -2.14 -7.01 -9.13
CA ASP A 58 -1.21 -7.45 -10.14
C ASP A 58 -1.53 -8.83 -10.64
N GLU A 59 -1.93 -9.69 -9.75
CA GLU A 59 -2.21 -11.06 -10.13
C GLU A 59 -3.50 -11.18 -10.87
N ASN A 60 -4.42 -10.25 -10.64
CA ASN A 60 -5.70 -10.31 -11.23
C ASN A 60 -5.94 -9.08 -11.98
N PRO A 61 -5.32 -8.88 -13.05
CA PRO A 61 -5.44 -7.62 -13.76
C PRO A 61 -6.80 -7.48 -14.30
N GLU A 62 -7.58 -8.12 -14.47
CA GLU A 62 -8.81 -7.95 -14.92
C GLU A 62 -9.24 -6.95 -15.15
#